data_c7f329f6efeb4eb00473161e33d4489a
#
_entry.id   c7f329f6efeb4eb00473161e33d4489a
#
_cell.length_a   1.000
_cell.length_b   1.000
_cell.length_c   1.000
_cell.angle_alpha   90.00
_cell.angle_beta   90.00
_cell.angle_gamma   90.00
#
_symmetry.space_group_name_H-M   'P 1'
#
loop_
_entity.id
_entity.type
_entity.pdbx_description
1 polymer ?
#
loop_
_entity_poly.entity_id
_entity_poly.type
_entity_poly.pdbx_seq_one_letter_code
_entity_poly.pdbx_strand_id
1 'polypeptide(L)'
;SDFVDSPEKIPGIVAPLELVLCDEGQGGCGLLQLKHTVSAEAMYRNYWYLSGINKTMSDELSQISKSASEVANLESGDFVIDIGANDGTLLRSYESSDLNTIGFEPAKNLFEYGSKDTTKIISDFFNFESWNKLYSQKKAKVITAIGMFYDLDDPNTFVSDLNKCLDDDGLLVIQMMYMPFVLER
;
A
#
# COMPACT_ATOMS: atom_id res chain seq x y z
N SER A 1 13.51 -5.28 -5.28
CA SER A 1 14.34 -6.29 -4.58
C SER A 1 14.42 -7.55 -5.42
N ASP A 2 15.60 -7.95 -5.83
CA ASP A 2 15.82 -9.16 -6.63
C ASP A 2 16.62 -10.20 -5.84
N PHE A 3 16.28 -11.47 -6.03
CA PHE A 3 17.15 -12.53 -5.60
C PHE A 3 18.42 -12.54 -6.45
N VAL A 4 19.57 -12.79 -5.84
CA VAL A 4 20.82 -12.92 -6.57
C VAL A 4 20.84 -14.24 -7.34
N ASP A 5 21.19 -14.21 -8.62
CA ASP A 5 21.23 -15.40 -9.49
C ASP A 5 22.48 -16.25 -9.22
N SER A 6 23.47 -15.71 -8.53
CA SER A 6 24.74 -16.36 -8.25
C SER A 6 25.32 -15.87 -6.92
N PRO A 7 25.93 -16.75 -6.11
CA PRO A 7 26.60 -16.37 -4.86
C PRO A 7 27.81 -15.43 -5.08
N GLU A 8 28.28 -15.32 -6.31
CA GLU A 8 29.39 -14.42 -6.69
C GLU A 8 28.92 -12.97 -6.97
N LYS A 9 27.61 -12.77 -7.15
CA LYS A 9 27.05 -11.41 -7.26
C LYS A 9 27.18 -10.71 -5.92
N ILE A 10 27.82 -9.54 -5.97
CA ILE A 10 27.87 -8.67 -4.79
C ILE A 10 26.41 -8.32 -4.44
N PRO A 11 25.96 -8.56 -3.20
CA PRO A 11 24.66 -8.11 -2.78
C PRO A 11 24.56 -6.58 -2.94
N GLY A 12 23.41 -6.09 -3.32
CA GLY A 12 23.19 -4.67 -3.54
C GLY A 12 23.37 -3.85 -2.24
N ILE A 13 22.36 -3.13 -1.85
CA ILE A 13 22.38 -2.33 -0.61
C ILE A 13 22.35 -3.29 0.59
N VAL A 14 23.29 -3.13 1.52
CA VAL A 14 23.32 -3.85 2.80
C VAL A 14 23.16 -2.81 3.91
N ALA A 15 22.17 -3.00 4.77
CA ALA A 15 21.95 -2.18 5.95
C ALA A 15 21.95 -3.06 7.22
N PRO A 16 22.48 -2.57 8.35
CA PRO A 16 22.38 -3.29 9.61
C PRO A 16 20.92 -3.47 10.04
N LEU A 17 20.58 -4.65 10.54
CA LEU A 17 19.29 -4.92 11.13
C LEU A 17 19.35 -4.63 12.63
N GLU A 18 19.00 -3.41 13.00
CA GLU A 18 19.04 -2.93 14.38
C GLU A 18 17.68 -2.31 14.75
N LEU A 19 17.02 -2.87 15.78
CA LEU A 19 15.76 -2.34 16.31
C LEU A 19 16.05 -1.30 17.38
N VAL A 20 15.31 -0.20 17.35
CA VAL A 20 15.34 0.85 18.36
C VAL A 20 13.93 1.22 18.81
N LEU A 21 13.79 1.54 20.08
CA LEU A 21 12.56 2.09 20.66
C LEU A 21 12.71 3.60 20.83
N CYS A 22 11.74 4.35 20.32
CA CYS A 22 11.68 5.79 20.55
C CYS A 22 11.25 6.05 22.00
N ASP A 23 12.17 6.52 22.86
CA ASP A 23 11.99 6.59 24.30
C ASP A 23 10.98 7.69 24.71
N GLU A 24 9.82 7.26 25.17
CA GLU A 24 8.77 8.15 25.69
C GLU A 24 9.25 8.96 26.91
N GLY A 25 10.11 8.39 27.74
CA GLY A 25 10.68 9.07 28.92
C GLY A 25 11.54 10.27 28.55
N GLN A 26 12.00 10.36 27.31
CA GLN A 26 12.75 11.49 26.76
C GLN A 26 11.97 12.32 25.74
N GLY A 27 10.65 12.18 25.72
CA GLY A 27 9.76 12.90 24.79
C GLY A 27 9.60 12.23 23.43
N GLY A 28 9.99 10.98 23.30
CA GLY A 28 9.75 10.17 22.10
C GLY A 28 8.31 9.66 22.01
N CYS A 29 7.99 8.95 20.92
CA CYS A 29 6.63 8.50 20.60
C CYS A 29 6.33 7.02 20.93
N GLY A 30 7.27 6.29 21.55
CA GLY A 30 7.11 4.87 21.87
C GLY A 30 7.19 3.92 20.67
N LEU A 31 7.51 4.41 19.47
CA LEU A 31 7.56 3.57 18.27
C LEU A 31 8.80 2.66 18.28
N LEU A 32 8.55 1.35 18.12
CA LEU A 32 9.58 0.38 17.80
C LEU A 32 9.84 0.41 16.29
N GLN A 33 11.07 0.64 15.88
CA GLN A 33 11.42 0.82 14.48
C GLN A 33 12.83 0.34 14.16
N LEU A 34 13.14 0.18 12.87
CA LEU A 34 14.52 -0.01 12.43
C LEU A 34 15.30 1.31 12.54
N LYS A 35 16.53 1.22 13.04
CA LYS A 35 17.46 2.37 13.11
C LYS A 35 17.98 2.77 11.73
N HIS A 36 18.13 1.79 10.84
CA HIS A 36 18.64 1.97 9.49
C HIS A 36 17.56 1.58 8.49
N THR A 37 17.25 2.45 7.55
CA THR A 37 16.28 2.21 6.49
C THR A 37 16.96 2.13 5.13
N VAL A 38 16.37 1.39 4.21
CA VAL A 38 16.73 1.36 2.80
C VAL A 38 15.70 2.20 2.06
N SER A 39 16.12 3.01 1.10
CA SER A 39 15.17 3.88 0.39
C SER A 39 14.07 3.09 -0.31
N ALA A 40 12.84 3.61 -0.28
CA ALA A 40 11.68 3.02 -0.94
C ALA A 40 11.93 2.81 -2.45
N GLU A 41 12.68 3.70 -3.10
CA GLU A 41 13.11 3.57 -4.49
C GLU A 41 13.90 2.26 -4.75
N ALA A 42 14.85 1.93 -3.86
CA ALA A 42 15.65 0.73 -4.01
C ALA A 42 14.88 -0.55 -3.68
N MET A 43 13.88 -0.46 -2.78
CA MET A 43 13.11 -1.61 -2.35
C MET A 43 11.95 -1.94 -3.30
N TYR A 44 11.26 -0.93 -3.83
CA TYR A 44 9.93 -1.11 -4.42
C TYR A 44 9.83 -0.77 -5.92
N ARG A 45 10.86 -0.20 -6.58
CA ARG A 45 10.79 0.04 -8.05
C ARG A 45 10.85 -1.23 -8.90
N ASN A 46 11.27 -2.34 -8.32
CA ASN A 46 11.16 -3.67 -8.89
C ASN A 46 10.80 -4.64 -7.77
N TYR A 47 9.64 -5.30 -7.87
CA TYR A 47 9.12 -6.12 -6.78
C TYR A 47 8.66 -7.47 -7.32
N TRP A 48 9.13 -8.55 -6.73
CA TRP A 48 8.93 -9.91 -7.24
C TRP A 48 7.64 -10.57 -6.76
N TYR A 49 7.06 -10.11 -5.64
CA TYR A 49 5.87 -10.70 -5.06
C TYR A 49 4.62 -10.31 -5.84
N LEU A 50 3.72 -11.30 -6.05
CA LEU A 50 2.40 -11.12 -6.65
C LEU A 50 1.34 -11.60 -5.65
N SER A 51 0.44 -10.73 -5.26
CA SER A 51 -0.61 -11.04 -4.28
C SER A 51 -1.56 -12.12 -4.78
N GLY A 52 -1.88 -12.14 -6.05
CA GLY A 52 -2.82 -13.06 -6.67
C GLY A 52 -2.32 -14.50 -6.86
N ILE A 53 -1.02 -14.77 -6.67
CA ILE A 53 -0.49 -16.13 -6.74
C ILE A 53 -0.95 -16.99 -5.55
N ASN A 54 -1.13 -16.37 -4.39
CA ASN A 54 -1.50 -17.08 -3.18
C ASN A 54 -3.01 -17.00 -2.94
N LYS A 55 -3.68 -18.17 -2.94
CA LYS A 55 -5.13 -18.23 -2.72
C LYS A 55 -5.56 -17.61 -1.39
N THR A 56 -4.83 -17.87 -0.31
CA THR A 56 -5.16 -17.30 1.01
C THR A 56 -5.10 -15.77 0.98
N MET A 57 -4.08 -15.20 0.33
CA MET A 57 -3.99 -13.75 0.17
C MET A 57 -5.13 -13.20 -0.71
N SER A 58 -5.45 -13.86 -1.81
CA SER A 58 -6.55 -13.45 -2.69
C SER A 58 -7.90 -13.48 -1.96
N ASP A 59 -8.15 -14.52 -1.17
CA ASP A 59 -9.36 -14.66 -0.35
C ASP A 59 -9.45 -13.53 0.69
N GLU A 60 -8.35 -13.20 1.36
CA GLU A 60 -8.25 -12.11 2.34
C GLU A 60 -8.52 -10.75 1.69
N LEU A 61 -7.87 -10.45 0.56
CA LEU A 61 -8.08 -9.21 -0.17
C LEU A 61 -9.52 -9.06 -0.66
N SER A 62 -10.14 -10.16 -1.10
CA SER A 62 -11.55 -10.19 -1.49
C SER A 62 -12.47 -9.92 -0.30
N GLN A 63 -12.13 -10.42 0.89
CA GLN A 63 -12.91 -10.14 2.09
C GLN A 63 -12.77 -8.67 2.53
N ILE A 64 -11.57 -8.10 2.41
CA ILE A 64 -11.33 -6.67 2.68
C ILE A 64 -12.18 -5.80 1.73
N SER A 65 -12.13 -6.04 0.41
CA SER A 65 -12.90 -5.26 -0.56
C SER A 65 -14.41 -5.34 -0.32
N LYS A 66 -14.91 -6.53 0.00
CA LYS A 66 -16.33 -6.74 0.34
C LYS A 66 -16.72 -5.96 1.59
N SER A 67 -15.97 -6.11 2.68
CA SER A 67 -16.25 -5.40 3.93
C SER A 67 -16.15 -3.88 3.76
N ALA A 68 -15.16 -3.40 3.00
CA ALA A 68 -15.02 -1.97 2.70
C ALA A 68 -16.20 -1.44 1.88
N SER A 69 -16.68 -2.21 0.91
CA SER A 69 -17.85 -1.86 0.10
C SER A 69 -19.11 -1.72 0.94
N GLU A 70 -19.33 -2.67 1.85
CA GLU A 70 -20.49 -2.67 2.75
C GLU A 70 -20.44 -1.49 3.73
N VAL A 71 -19.29 -1.25 4.37
CA VAL A 71 -19.14 -0.18 5.38
C VAL A 71 -19.23 1.20 4.75
N ALA A 72 -18.59 1.40 3.61
CA ALA A 72 -18.59 2.67 2.90
C ALA A 72 -19.88 2.92 2.09
N ASN A 73 -20.77 1.91 1.97
CA ASN A 73 -21.94 1.96 1.10
C ASN A 73 -21.58 2.42 -0.32
N LEU A 74 -20.61 1.72 -0.95
CA LEU A 74 -20.12 2.07 -2.29
C LEU A 74 -21.25 2.07 -3.32
N GLU A 75 -21.29 3.13 -4.14
CA GLU A 75 -22.24 3.32 -5.23
C GLU A 75 -21.52 3.40 -6.59
N SER A 76 -22.28 3.25 -7.67
CA SER A 76 -21.77 3.38 -9.03
C SER A 76 -21.12 4.75 -9.25
N GLY A 77 -19.92 4.76 -9.81
CA GLY A 77 -19.13 5.96 -10.06
C GLY A 77 -18.20 6.40 -8.93
N ASP A 78 -18.30 5.76 -7.74
CA ASP A 78 -17.39 6.05 -6.64
C ASP A 78 -15.93 5.71 -6.99
N PHE A 79 -15.02 6.45 -6.38
CA PHE A 79 -13.58 6.20 -6.49
C PHE A 79 -13.09 5.34 -5.34
N VAL A 80 -12.31 4.34 -5.70
CA VAL A 80 -11.57 3.49 -4.76
C VAL A 80 -10.09 3.58 -5.08
N ILE A 81 -9.27 3.87 -4.09
CA ILE A 81 -7.81 3.91 -4.22
C ILE A 81 -7.21 2.74 -3.46
N ASP A 82 -6.29 2.01 -4.08
CA ASP A 82 -5.43 1.03 -3.42
C ASP A 82 -3.96 1.47 -3.51
N ILE A 83 -3.29 1.61 -2.36
CA ILE A 83 -1.92 2.10 -2.28
C ILE A 83 -0.98 0.92 -2.02
N GLY A 84 0.00 0.73 -2.91
CA GLY A 84 0.77 -0.51 -3.00
C GLY A 84 -0.06 -1.60 -3.67
N ALA A 85 -0.75 -1.25 -4.75
CA ALA A 85 -1.76 -2.10 -5.39
C ALA A 85 -1.22 -3.42 -5.94
N ASN A 86 0.08 -3.59 -5.99
CA ASN A 86 0.77 -4.80 -6.44
C ASN A 86 0.28 -5.24 -7.82
N ASP A 87 -0.22 -6.46 -7.95
CA ASP A 87 -0.78 -6.99 -9.20
C ASP A 87 -2.27 -6.64 -9.42
N GLY A 88 -2.85 -5.76 -8.60
CA GLY A 88 -4.22 -5.30 -8.69
C GLY A 88 -5.28 -6.29 -8.18
N THR A 89 -4.88 -7.33 -7.47
CA THR A 89 -5.79 -8.38 -6.98
C THR A 89 -6.89 -7.80 -6.07
N LEU A 90 -6.56 -6.86 -5.17
CA LEU A 90 -7.57 -6.21 -4.32
C LEU A 90 -8.56 -5.40 -5.16
N LEU A 91 -8.07 -4.59 -6.09
CA LEU A 91 -8.91 -3.75 -6.94
C LEU A 91 -9.87 -4.57 -7.80
N ARG A 92 -9.42 -5.72 -8.31
CA ARG A 92 -10.28 -6.64 -9.08
C ARG A 92 -11.31 -7.39 -8.22
N SER A 93 -11.14 -7.39 -6.90
CA SER A 93 -12.05 -8.08 -5.98
C SER A 93 -13.32 -7.28 -5.68
N TYR A 94 -13.40 -6.01 -6.08
CA TYR A 94 -14.64 -5.24 -5.99
C TYR A 94 -15.67 -5.78 -7.00
N GLU A 95 -16.86 -6.14 -6.52
CA GLU A 95 -17.88 -6.80 -7.33
C GLU A 95 -18.56 -5.87 -8.35
N SER A 96 -18.59 -4.56 -8.09
CA SER A 96 -19.21 -3.59 -8.99
C SER A 96 -18.25 -3.17 -10.10
N SER A 97 -18.65 -3.40 -11.35
CA SER A 97 -17.91 -2.96 -12.54
C SER A 97 -17.93 -1.46 -12.80
N ASP A 98 -18.79 -0.72 -12.08
CA ASP A 98 -19.02 0.71 -12.31
C ASP A 98 -18.22 1.59 -11.33
N LEU A 99 -17.36 1.00 -10.50
CA LEU A 99 -16.44 1.73 -9.63
C LEU A 99 -15.22 2.23 -10.42
N ASN A 100 -14.71 3.38 -10.03
CA ASN A 100 -13.43 3.87 -10.50
C ASN A 100 -12.31 3.34 -9.60
N THR A 101 -11.73 2.19 -9.98
CA THR A 101 -10.67 1.53 -9.22
C THR A 101 -9.30 2.04 -9.64
N ILE A 102 -8.56 2.68 -8.73
CA ILE A 102 -7.29 3.33 -9.00
C ILE A 102 -6.21 2.73 -8.09
N GLY A 103 -5.15 2.20 -8.67
CA GLY A 103 -4.00 1.70 -7.93
C GLY A 103 -2.80 2.64 -8.02
N PHE A 104 -2.08 2.80 -6.91
CA PHE A 104 -0.73 3.34 -6.89
C PHE A 104 0.25 2.20 -6.66
N GLU A 105 1.13 1.95 -7.63
CA GLU A 105 2.11 0.87 -7.56
C GLU A 105 3.46 1.33 -8.13
N PRO A 106 4.51 1.48 -7.30
CA PRO A 106 5.81 1.95 -7.75
C PRO A 106 6.60 0.90 -8.54
N ALA A 107 6.28 -0.40 -8.40
CA ALA A 107 7.01 -1.47 -9.07
C ALA A 107 6.65 -1.53 -10.56
N LYS A 108 7.60 -1.11 -11.38
CA LYS A 108 7.41 -1.03 -12.85
C LYS A 108 7.11 -2.38 -13.50
N ASN A 109 7.69 -3.45 -12.97
CA ASN A 109 7.47 -4.82 -13.46
C ASN A 109 6.07 -5.35 -13.15
N LEU A 110 5.32 -4.73 -12.24
CA LEU A 110 3.95 -5.12 -11.89
C LEU A 110 2.88 -4.36 -12.68
N PHE A 111 3.25 -3.31 -13.40
CA PHE A 111 2.31 -2.45 -14.12
C PHE A 111 1.35 -3.19 -15.05
N GLU A 112 1.85 -4.15 -15.83
CA GLU A 112 1.02 -4.92 -16.77
C GLU A 112 0.00 -5.80 -16.03
N TYR A 113 0.38 -6.38 -14.90
CA TYR A 113 -0.52 -7.18 -14.06
C TYR A 113 -1.59 -6.32 -13.41
N GLY A 114 -1.19 -5.23 -12.77
CA GLY A 114 -2.08 -4.33 -12.06
C GLY A 114 -3.08 -3.61 -12.97
N SER A 115 -2.68 -3.30 -14.21
CA SER A 115 -3.52 -2.59 -15.17
C SER A 115 -4.62 -3.46 -15.80
N LYS A 116 -4.58 -4.77 -15.58
CA LYS A 116 -5.58 -5.68 -16.12
C LYS A 116 -6.87 -5.60 -15.29
N ASP A 117 -7.99 -5.31 -15.96
CA ASP A 117 -9.32 -5.26 -15.36
C ASP A 117 -9.44 -4.28 -14.16
N THR A 118 -8.64 -3.22 -14.15
CA THR A 118 -8.75 -2.08 -13.25
C THR A 118 -8.99 -0.80 -14.04
N THR A 119 -9.51 0.24 -13.42
CA THR A 119 -9.73 1.52 -14.12
C THR A 119 -8.38 2.15 -14.49
N LYS A 120 -7.44 2.18 -13.55
CA LYS A 120 -6.11 2.73 -13.79
C LYS A 120 -5.09 2.31 -12.73
N ILE A 121 -3.85 2.06 -13.18
CA ILE A 121 -2.67 2.01 -12.31
C ILE A 121 -1.79 3.24 -12.57
N ILE A 122 -1.40 3.89 -11.49
CA ILE A 122 -0.41 4.97 -11.47
C ILE A 122 0.91 4.33 -11.05
N SER A 123 1.88 4.24 -11.97
CA SER A 123 3.17 3.60 -11.73
C SER A 123 4.11 4.53 -10.97
N ASP A 124 3.71 4.89 -9.75
CA ASP A 124 4.49 5.72 -8.85
C ASP A 124 4.06 5.53 -7.39
N PHE A 125 4.84 6.08 -6.45
CA PHE A 125 4.45 6.21 -5.06
C PHE A 125 3.23 7.12 -4.91
N PHE A 126 2.36 6.77 -3.95
CA PHE A 126 1.20 7.60 -3.66
C PHE A 126 1.60 8.98 -3.13
N ASN A 127 0.98 9.99 -3.69
CA ASN A 127 0.97 11.36 -3.19
C ASN A 127 -0.25 12.10 -3.71
N PHE A 128 -0.69 13.14 -3.00
CA PHE A 128 -1.84 13.95 -3.37
C PHE A 128 -1.67 14.66 -4.71
N GLU A 129 -0.46 15.10 -5.05
CA GLU A 129 -0.22 15.85 -6.29
C GLU A 129 -0.52 14.99 -7.53
N SER A 130 -0.05 13.74 -7.53
CA SER A 130 -0.32 12.78 -8.60
C SER A 130 -1.81 12.46 -8.72
N TRP A 131 -2.51 12.30 -7.60
CA TRP A 131 -3.96 12.14 -7.59
C TRP A 131 -4.67 13.36 -8.18
N ASN A 132 -4.40 14.54 -7.63
CA ASN A 132 -5.07 15.78 -8.01
C ASN A 132 -4.83 16.18 -9.47
N LYS A 133 -3.66 15.85 -10.02
CA LYS A 133 -3.35 16.06 -11.45
C LYS A 133 -4.26 15.27 -12.38
N LEU A 134 -4.67 14.06 -11.99
CA LEU A 134 -5.49 13.17 -12.81
C LEU A 134 -6.99 13.31 -12.52
N TYR A 135 -7.33 13.55 -11.26
CA TYR A 135 -8.69 13.51 -10.75
C TYR A 135 -9.02 14.76 -9.92
N SER A 136 -8.67 15.95 -10.43
CA SER A 136 -8.88 17.23 -9.74
C SER A 136 -10.26 17.32 -9.09
N GLN A 137 -10.30 17.68 -7.81
CA GLN A 137 -11.51 17.81 -6.99
C GLN A 137 -12.32 16.50 -6.77
N LYS A 138 -11.85 15.37 -7.29
CA LYS A 138 -12.46 14.08 -6.94
C LYS A 138 -11.92 13.58 -5.62
N LYS A 139 -12.79 12.91 -4.88
CA LYS A 139 -12.47 12.26 -3.62
C LYS A 139 -12.70 10.76 -3.75
N ALA A 140 -11.94 9.99 -3.00
CA ALA A 140 -12.12 8.56 -2.93
C ALA A 140 -13.06 8.19 -1.78
N LYS A 141 -14.04 7.34 -2.05
CA LYS A 141 -14.94 6.81 -1.04
C LYS A 141 -14.28 5.75 -0.18
N VAL A 142 -13.34 5.00 -0.77
CA VAL A 142 -12.50 4.03 -0.04
C VAL A 142 -11.04 4.24 -0.44
N ILE A 143 -10.15 4.23 0.55
CA ILE A 143 -8.71 4.13 0.34
C ILE A 143 -8.21 2.92 1.14
N THR A 144 -7.46 2.03 0.48
CA THR A 144 -6.80 0.89 1.10
C THR A 144 -5.28 1.05 1.10
N ALA A 145 -4.61 0.61 2.17
CA ALA A 145 -3.16 0.54 2.32
C ALA A 145 -2.81 -0.76 3.06
N ILE A 146 -2.66 -1.84 2.29
CA ILE A 146 -2.54 -3.20 2.82
C ILE A 146 -1.08 -3.64 2.79
N GLY A 147 -0.52 -3.88 3.99
CA GLY A 147 0.84 -4.40 4.13
C GLY A 147 1.95 -3.44 3.66
N MET A 148 1.73 -2.11 3.72
CA MET A 148 2.71 -1.13 3.25
C MET A 148 2.94 0.06 4.20
N PHE A 149 1.99 0.37 5.08
CA PHE A 149 2.05 1.59 5.91
C PHE A 149 3.28 1.64 6.84
N TYR A 150 3.78 0.50 7.27
CA TYR A 150 4.95 0.39 8.15
C TYR A 150 6.30 0.67 7.44
N ASP A 151 6.30 0.79 6.13
CA ASP A 151 7.50 1.03 5.31
C ASP A 151 7.68 2.51 4.92
N LEU A 152 6.88 3.40 5.50
CA LEU A 152 6.89 4.83 5.14
C LEU A 152 8.01 5.59 5.85
N ASP A 153 8.78 6.37 5.09
CA ASP A 153 9.79 7.29 5.63
C ASP A 153 9.14 8.49 6.34
N ASP A 154 8.02 9.00 5.82
CA ASP A 154 7.24 10.11 6.40
C ASP A 154 5.75 9.78 6.46
N PRO A 155 5.30 9.08 7.53
CA PRO A 155 3.90 8.73 7.69
C PRO A 155 2.98 9.94 7.89
N ASN A 156 3.48 11.06 8.40
CA ASN A 156 2.65 12.25 8.62
C ASN A 156 2.28 12.93 7.30
N THR A 157 3.23 13.10 6.39
CA THR A 157 2.94 13.61 5.03
C THR A 157 2.00 12.66 4.29
N PHE A 158 2.23 11.35 4.40
CA PHE A 158 1.36 10.34 3.80
C PHE A 158 -0.09 10.46 4.30
N VAL A 159 -0.31 10.54 5.61
CA VAL A 159 -1.65 10.70 6.21
C VAL A 159 -2.29 12.03 5.81
N SER A 160 -1.50 13.11 5.72
CA SER A 160 -1.99 14.39 5.21
C SER A 160 -2.48 14.29 3.77
N ASP A 161 -1.78 13.55 2.93
CA ASP A 161 -2.16 13.34 1.54
C ASP A 161 -3.39 12.42 1.40
N LEU A 162 -3.49 11.38 2.25
CA LEU A 162 -4.70 10.56 2.37
C LEU A 162 -5.92 11.42 2.68
N ASN A 163 -5.81 12.30 3.68
CA ASN A 163 -6.92 13.17 4.10
C ASN A 163 -7.38 14.12 2.98
N LYS A 164 -6.47 14.56 2.11
CA LYS A 164 -6.81 15.37 0.94
C LYS A 164 -7.53 14.58 -0.16
N CYS A 165 -7.26 13.27 -0.26
CA CYS A 165 -7.84 12.38 -1.27
C CYS A 165 -9.15 11.73 -0.82
N LEU A 166 -9.31 11.49 0.48
CA LEU A 166 -10.46 10.78 1.05
C LEU A 166 -11.68 11.70 1.10
N ASP A 167 -12.85 11.14 0.85
CA ASP A 167 -14.14 11.83 1.04
C ASP A 167 -14.39 12.10 2.52
N ASP A 168 -15.26 13.09 2.84
CA ASP A 168 -15.58 13.47 4.21
C ASP A 168 -16.27 12.33 4.98
N ASP A 169 -17.02 11.47 4.28
CA ASP A 169 -17.61 10.24 4.79
C ASP A 169 -16.93 8.98 4.24
N GLY A 170 -15.70 9.13 3.74
CA GLY A 170 -14.93 8.04 3.16
C GLY A 170 -14.30 7.11 4.21
N LEU A 171 -13.96 5.91 3.78
CA LEU A 171 -13.35 4.86 4.60
C LEU A 171 -11.87 4.68 4.25
N LEU A 172 -11.01 4.77 5.26
CA LEU A 172 -9.61 4.36 5.17
C LEU A 172 -9.41 2.99 5.81
N VAL A 173 -8.86 2.04 5.06
CA VAL A 173 -8.53 0.69 5.54
C VAL A 173 -7.02 0.51 5.53
N ILE A 174 -6.42 0.31 6.70
CA ILE A 174 -5.00 0.01 6.84
C ILE A 174 -4.86 -1.39 7.46
N GLN A 175 -4.08 -2.25 6.79
CA GLN A 175 -3.67 -3.54 7.36
C GLN A 175 -2.16 -3.54 7.54
N MET A 176 -1.71 -3.91 8.74
CA MET A 176 -0.30 -3.96 9.09
C MET A 176 -0.03 -5.01 10.16
N MET A 177 1.24 -5.34 10.37
CA MET A 177 1.65 -6.26 11.42
C MET A 177 1.34 -5.68 12.80
N TYR A 178 0.85 -6.54 13.69
CA TYR A 178 0.62 -6.20 15.09
C TYR A 178 1.73 -6.80 15.95
N MET A 179 2.66 -5.97 16.40
CA MET A 179 3.88 -6.40 17.08
C MET A 179 3.65 -7.32 18.28
N PRO A 180 2.65 -7.10 19.19
CA PRO A 180 2.40 -8.03 20.29
C PRO A 180 2.20 -9.47 19.82
N PHE A 181 1.46 -9.71 18.75
CA PHE A 181 1.28 -11.07 18.21
C PHE A 181 2.56 -11.65 17.59
N VAL A 182 3.45 -10.80 17.08
CA VAL A 182 4.76 -11.24 16.57
C VAL A 182 5.66 -11.70 17.71
N LEU A 183 5.59 -11.05 18.88
CA LEU A 183 6.41 -11.37 20.04
C LEU A 183 5.89 -12.57 20.86
N GLU A 184 4.61 -12.91 20.75
CA GLU A 184 3.97 -14.01 21.47
C GLU A 184 4.15 -15.39 20.79
N ARG A 185 4.70 -15.42 19.57
CA ARG A 185 4.93 -16.62 18.76
C ARG A 185 6.41 -16.94 18.62
#